data_28dd65d31e3a29871c650b88eeec6086
#
_entry.id   28dd65d31e3a29871c650b88eeec6086
#
_cell.length_a   1.000
_cell.length_b   1.000
_cell.length_c   1.000
_cell.angle_alpha   90.00
_cell.angle_beta   90.00
_cell.angle_gamma   90.00
#
_symmetry.space_group_name_H-M   'P 1'
#
loop_
_entity.id
_entity.type
_entity.pdbx_description
1 polymer ?
#
loop_
_entity_poly.entity_id
_entity_poly.type
_entity_poly.pdbx_seq_one_letter_code
_entity_poly.pdbx_strand_id
1 'polypeptide(L)'
;MEIRNGGRISGKETMRITRASLNSYRKAKKWTKKIDKWIDSIQDTEVRRVFDLYYRQGHTWRQIAAETGGIYDEHYLRIMIRDRYLKNKGINR
;
A
#
# COMPACT_ATOMS: atom_id res chain seq x y z
N MET A 1 28.12 -13.46 13.41
CA MET A 1 27.58 -12.81 13.58
C MET A 1 27.15 -12.26 13.55
N GLU A 2 27.30 -12.51 13.11
CA GLU A 2 26.70 -11.82 13.13
C GLU A 2 26.31 -11.33 12.92
N ILE A 3 26.50 -11.81 12.57
CA ILE A 3 25.86 -11.14 12.49
C ILE A 3 25.43 -10.83 12.30
N ARG A 4 25.54 -11.21 11.98
CA ARG A 4 24.90 -10.62 11.96
C ARG A 4 24.35 -9.98 11.94
N ASN A 5 24.71 -10.38 11.73
CA ASN A 5 24.07 -9.53 11.89
C ASN A 5 23.74 -8.87 11.70
N GLY A 6 23.99 -9.19 11.46
CA GLY A 6 23.49 -8.49 11.40
C GLY A 6 23.01 -8.17 10.98
N GLY A 7 23.04 -8.34 10.70
CA GLY A 7 22.48 -8.00 10.51
C GLY A 7 21.90 -7.95 10.22
N ARG A 8 21.78 -8.22 10.14
CA ARG A 8 21.09 -8.03 10.21
C ARG A 8 20.54 -7.32 10.10
N ILE A 9 20.56 -7.23 9.95
CA ILE A 9 19.95 -6.56 10.12
C ILE A 9 19.35 -6.16 9.95
N SER A 10 19.40 -6.26 10.00
CA SER A 10 18.78 -5.99 9.85
C SER A 10 17.69 -6.01 9.37
N GLY A 11 17.37 -6.84 9.39
CA GLY A 11 16.47 -7.38 8.40
C GLY A 11 15.09 -6.83 8.50
N LYS A 12 14.59 -6.72 9.65
CA LYS A 12 13.25 -6.18 9.86
C LYS A 12 13.14 -4.72 9.48
N GLU A 13 14.15 -3.98 9.77
CA GLU A 13 14.15 -2.57 9.39
C GLU A 13 14.30 -2.45 7.90
N THR A 14 14.75 -3.49 7.27
CA THR A 14 14.94 -3.46 5.84
C THR A 14 13.75 -4.00 5.10
N MET A 15 12.66 -4.28 5.79
CA MET A 15 11.46 -4.73 5.11
C MET A 15 11.02 -3.66 4.12
N ARG A 16 10.95 -4.06 2.88
CA ARG A 16 10.54 -3.17 1.81
C ARG A 16 9.05 -3.28 1.59
N ILE A 17 8.44 -2.16 1.28
CA ILE A 17 7.05 -2.19 0.86
C ILE A 17 6.99 -2.80 -0.52
N THR A 18 6.28 -3.90 -0.65
CA THR A 18 6.10 -4.59 -1.92
C THR A 18 4.62 -4.81 -2.15
N ARG A 19 4.26 -5.19 -3.36
CA ARG A 19 2.86 -5.54 -3.62
C ARG A 19 2.43 -6.73 -2.77
N ALA A 20 3.34 -7.68 -2.57
CA ALA A 20 3.04 -8.82 -1.72
C ALA A 20 2.77 -8.40 -0.27
N SER A 21 3.59 -7.49 0.27
CA SER A 21 3.37 -7.02 1.63
C SER A 21 2.08 -6.23 1.76
N LEU A 22 1.77 -5.42 0.77
CA LEU A 22 0.51 -4.67 0.77
C LEU A 22 -0.69 -5.63 0.71
N ASN A 23 -0.60 -6.67 -0.10
CA ASN A 23 -1.68 -7.65 -0.17
C ASN A 23 -1.83 -8.42 1.13
N SER A 24 -0.72 -8.77 1.77
CA SER A 24 -0.76 -9.44 3.07
C SER A 24 -1.37 -8.54 4.13
N TYR A 25 -1.06 -7.26 4.09
CA TYR A 25 -1.64 -6.29 5.00
C TYR A 25 -3.16 -6.22 4.80
N ARG A 26 -3.59 -6.13 3.54
CA ARG A 26 -5.01 -6.03 3.24
C ARG A 26 -5.77 -7.28 3.69
N LYS A 27 -5.19 -8.45 3.46
CA LYS A 27 -5.86 -9.71 3.77
C LYS A 27 -5.79 -10.08 5.25
N ALA A 28 -4.66 -9.88 5.88
CA ALA A 28 -4.40 -10.42 7.21
C ALA A 28 -3.82 -9.42 8.19
N LYS A 29 -3.75 -8.16 7.82
CA LYS A 29 -3.22 -7.10 8.67
C LYS A 29 -1.78 -7.35 9.14
N LYS A 30 -0.98 -7.99 8.29
CA LYS A 30 0.44 -8.14 8.56
C LYS A 30 1.16 -6.84 8.28
N TRP A 31 2.26 -6.63 8.99
CA TRP A 31 3.11 -5.45 8.80
C TRP A 31 2.38 -4.14 9.14
N THR A 32 1.43 -4.22 10.08
CA THR A 32 0.51 -3.13 10.35
C THR A 32 1.20 -1.80 10.60
N LYS A 33 2.15 -1.76 11.55
CA LYS A 33 2.79 -0.50 11.89
C LYS A 33 3.55 0.10 10.71
N LYS A 34 4.26 -0.74 9.98
CA LYS A 34 5.08 -0.28 8.86
C LYS A 34 4.23 0.28 7.75
N ILE A 35 3.20 -0.46 7.38
CA ILE A 35 2.36 -0.07 6.25
C ILE A 35 1.43 1.07 6.62
N ASP A 36 0.88 1.09 7.83
CA ASP A 36 0.08 2.22 8.27
C ASP A 36 0.88 3.52 8.19
N LYS A 37 2.11 3.47 8.70
CA LYS A 37 2.97 4.64 8.67
C LYS A 37 3.28 5.06 7.23
N TRP A 38 3.52 4.09 6.38
CA TRP A 38 3.82 4.36 4.98
C TRP A 38 2.62 5.01 4.28
N ILE A 39 1.41 4.48 4.50
CA ILE A 39 0.21 5.06 3.90
C ILE A 39 0.00 6.48 4.40
N ASP A 40 0.19 6.70 5.70
CA ASP A 40 0.03 8.04 6.26
C ASP A 40 1.05 9.03 5.70
N SER A 41 2.17 8.55 5.20
CA SER A 41 3.20 9.41 4.62
C SER A 41 2.94 9.80 3.17
N ILE A 42 1.94 9.21 2.53
CA ILE A 42 1.61 9.54 1.15
C ILE A 42 1.13 10.98 1.10
N GLN A 43 1.82 11.81 0.33
CA GLN A 43 1.52 13.23 0.31
C GLN A 43 0.33 13.58 -0.58
N ASP A 44 0.14 12.83 -1.65
CA ASP A 44 -1.01 13.05 -2.51
C ASP A 44 -2.27 12.61 -1.77
N THR A 45 -3.13 13.57 -1.45
CA THR A 45 -4.32 13.31 -0.64
C THR A 45 -5.25 12.29 -1.28
N GLU A 46 -5.41 12.37 -2.59
CA GLU A 46 -6.28 11.44 -3.31
C GLU A 46 -5.73 10.02 -3.27
N VAL A 47 -4.44 9.88 -3.54
CA VAL A 47 -3.80 8.57 -3.48
C VAL A 47 -3.88 7.99 -2.07
N ARG A 48 -3.59 8.83 -1.07
CA ARG A 48 -3.63 8.39 0.32
C ARG A 48 -5.02 7.88 0.69
N ARG A 49 -6.06 8.60 0.28
CA ARG A 49 -7.43 8.20 0.57
C ARG A 49 -7.78 6.87 -0.09
N VAL A 50 -7.39 6.70 -1.36
CA VAL A 50 -7.65 5.45 -2.07
C VAL A 50 -6.91 4.29 -1.40
N PHE A 51 -5.66 4.50 -1.01
CA PHE A 51 -4.89 3.46 -0.35
C PHE A 51 -5.47 3.13 1.02
N ASP A 52 -5.93 4.14 1.75
CA ASP A 52 -6.58 3.90 3.03
C ASP A 52 -7.83 3.05 2.87
N LEU A 53 -8.68 3.40 1.93
CA LEU A 53 -9.92 2.66 1.71
C LEU A 53 -9.66 1.24 1.26
N TYR A 54 -8.74 1.06 0.34
CA TYR A 54 -8.48 -0.27 -0.21
C TYR A 54 -7.70 -1.16 0.75
N TYR A 55 -6.58 -0.68 1.26
CA TYR A 55 -5.69 -1.51 2.07
C TYR A 55 -6.07 -1.55 3.54
N ARG A 56 -6.41 -0.42 4.13
CA ARG A 56 -6.77 -0.40 5.55
C ARG A 56 -8.19 -0.84 5.81
N GLN A 57 -9.12 -0.30 5.06
CA GLN A 57 -10.53 -0.56 5.33
C GLN A 57 -11.08 -1.74 4.55
N GLY A 58 -10.29 -2.28 3.62
CA GLY A 58 -10.67 -3.48 2.91
C GLY A 58 -11.78 -3.31 1.89
N HIS A 59 -12.01 -2.08 1.44
CA HIS A 59 -13.03 -1.83 0.43
C HIS A 59 -12.60 -2.42 -0.91
N THR A 60 -13.58 -2.85 -1.71
CA THR A 60 -13.31 -3.25 -3.07
C THR A 60 -13.17 -2.02 -3.95
N TRP A 61 -12.59 -2.22 -5.14
CA TRP A 61 -12.50 -1.11 -6.09
C TRP A 61 -13.87 -0.56 -6.45
N ARG A 62 -14.87 -1.44 -6.53
CA ARG A 62 -16.25 -1.02 -6.80
C ARG A 62 -16.78 -0.12 -5.71
N GLN A 63 -16.54 -0.47 -4.46
CA GLN A 63 -16.98 0.35 -3.33
C GLN A 63 -16.30 1.70 -3.32
N ILE A 64 -15.01 1.73 -3.62
CA ILE A 64 -14.27 2.98 -3.67
C ILE A 64 -14.78 3.86 -4.81
N ALA A 65 -15.06 3.25 -5.97
CA ALA A 65 -15.62 4.00 -7.10
C ALA A 65 -16.93 4.65 -6.70
N ALA A 66 -17.78 3.91 -5.98
CA ALA A 66 -19.05 4.46 -5.52
C ALA A 66 -18.84 5.62 -4.56
N GLU A 67 -17.80 5.54 -3.70
CA GLU A 67 -17.51 6.61 -2.75
C GLU A 67 -17.04 7.89 -3.41
N THR A 68 -16.51 7.79 -4.63
CA THR A 68 -16.09 8.98 -5.37
C THR A 68 -17.27 9.65 -6.08
N GLY A 69 -18.47 9.12 -5.89
CA GLY A 69 -19.64 9.66 -6.58
C GLY A 69 -19.64 9.41 -8.07
N GLY A 70 -18.92 8.40 -8.51
CA GLY A 70 -18.84 8.07 -9.93
C GLY A 70 -17.80 8.84 -10.71
N ILE A 71 -17.00 9.66 -10.02
CA ILE A 71 -15.94 10.41 -10.68
C ILE A 71 -14.89 9.47 -11.27
N TYR A 72 -14.56 8.43 -10.53
CA TYR A 72 -13.59 7.43 -10.97
C TYR A 72 -14.26 6.07 -11.03
N ASP A 73 -13.95 5.31 -12.09
CA ASP A 73 -14.40 3.92 -12.16
C ASP A 73 -13.33 3.00 -11.56
N GLU A 74 -13.65 1.72 -11.49
CA GLU A 74 -12.75 0.72 -10.91
C GLU A 74 -11.42 0.65 -11.64
N HIS A 75 -11.47 0.73 -12.96
CA HIS A 75 -10.25 0.63 -13.76
C HIS A 75 -9.32 1.81 -13.47
N TYR A 76 -9.87 3.01 -13.43
CA TYR A 76 -9.08 4.20 -13.15
C TYR A 76 -8.41 4.10 -11.79
N LEU A 77 -9.17 3.70 -10.77
CA LEU A 77 -8.63 3.60 -9.42
C LEU A 77 -7.50 2.58 -9.34
N ARG A 78 -7.70 1.42 -9.95
CA ARG A 78 -6.72 0.35 -9.89
C ARG A 78 -5.46 0.67 -10.70
N ILE A 79 -5.62 1.16 -11.90
CA ILE A 79 -4.50 1.37 -12.81
C ILE A 79 -3.88 2.75 -12.65
N MET A 80 -4.70 3.78 -12.68
CA MET A 80 -4.16 5.15 -12.71
C MET A 80 -3.80 5.67 -11.34
N ILE A 81 -4.47 5.20 -10.29
CA ILE A 81 -4.15 5.64 -8.94
C ILE A 81 -3.17 4.67 -8.30
N ARG A 82 -3.58 3.41 -8.10
CA ARG A 82 -2.74 2.48 -7.36
C ARG A 82 -1.50 2.03 -8.12
N ASP A 83 -1.69 1.47 -9.29
CA ASP A 83 -0.56 0.86 -10.02
C ASP A 83 0.45 1.91 -10.43
N ARG A 84 -0.03 3.05 -10.88
CA ARG A 84 0.85 4.14 -11.30
C ARG A 84 1.65 4.68 -10.12
N TYR A 85 0.99 4.88 -8.98
CA TYR A 85 1.69 5.36 -7.79
C TYR A 85 2.74 4.36 -7.35
N LEU A 86 2.38 3.08 -7.28
CA LEU A 86 3.33 2.05 -6.85
C LEU A 86 4.52 1.97 -7.81
N LYS A 87 4.26 2.06 -9.10
CA LYS A 87 5.32 2.03 -10.07
C LYS A 87 6.27 3.20 -9.88
N ASN A 88 5.73 4.39 -9.64
CA ASN A 88 6.54 5.59 -9.43
C ASN A 88 7.41 5.48 -8.18
N LYS A 89 7.00 4.68 -7.22
CA LYS A 89 7.78 4.42 -6.01
C LYS A 89 8.68 3.20 -6.14
N GLY A 90 8.76 2.60 -7.32
CA GLY A 90 9.59 1.43 -7.53
C GLY A 90 8.98 0.14 -6.98
N ILE A 91 7.69 0.13 -6.72
CA ILE A 91 7.01 -1.03 -6.15
C ILE A 91 6.26 -1.74 -7.27
N ASN A 92 6.96 -2.57 -8.01
CA ASN A 92 6.40 -3.26 -9.16
C ASN A 92 5.90 -4.67 -8.84
N ARG A 93 6.27 -5.19 -7.69
CA ARG A 93 5.88 -6.55 -7.29
C ARG A 93 5.53 -6.62 -5.84
#